data_78edcb424f4740805f4e6ef09d0d5e22
#
_entry.id   78edcb424f4740805f4e6ef09d0d5e22
#
_cell.length_a   1.000
_cell.length_b   1.000
_cell.length_c   1.000
_cell.angle_alpha   90.00
_cell.angle_beta   90.00
_cell.angle_gamma   90.00
#
_symmetry.space_group_name_H-M   'P 1'
#
loop_
_entity.id
_entity.type
_entity.pdbx_description
1 polymer ?
#
loop_
_entity_poly.entity_id
_entity_poly.type
_entity_poly.pdbx_seq_one_letter_code
_entity_poly.pdbx_strand_id
1 'polypeptide(L)'
;MHDSYIAARIQFRERASSLGLEVVSLPIVPNIKGVRGGLTTDVAIIRGNDAKDGTGPLLLHLSAVHGVEGHAGSAIQNAILEQLSMGELVVGDSVTMVLVHAVNPYGFHFGRRWNEEGVDLNRNLLLKEGAFEKLASTGRKSAQRYDQFSSLINPNHAWQSSLDDILFMVNAVLTIMVSFNFCF
;
A
#
# COMPACT_ATOMS: atom_id res chain seq x y z
N MET A 1 11.73 15.83 2.59
CA MET A 1 11.00 14.55 2.84
C MET A 1 9.54 14.93 3.02
N HIS A 2 8.62 14.31 2.33
CA HIS A 2 7.20 14.66 2.46
C HIS A 2 6.61 13.95 3.67
N ASP A 3 5.94 14.71 4.54
CA ASP A 3 5.42 14.22 5.82
C ASP A 3 4.07 13.49 5.69
N SER A 4 3.58 13.31 4.45
CA SER A 4 2.30 12.63 4.22
C SER A 4 2.27 11.83 2.92
N TYR A 5 1.45 10.78 2.89
CA TYR A 5 1.12 10.02 1.68
C TYR A 5 0.66 10.93 0.54
N ILE A 6 -0.19 11.93 0.83
CA ILE A 6 -0.75 12.82 -0.20
C ILE A 6 0.37 13.61 -0.91
N ALA A 7 1.29 14.19 -0.17
CA ALA A 7 2.41 14.92 -0.75
C ALA A 7 3.35 14.00 -1.55
N ALA A 8 3.63 12.81 -1.01
CA ALA A 8 4.44 11.80 -1.69
C ALA A 8 3.81 11.34 -3.00
N ARG A 9 2.50 11.09 -3.00
CA ARG A 9 1.71 10.74 -4.18
C ARG A 9 1.72 11.82 -5.24
N ILE A 10 1.48 13.08 -4.85
CA ILE A 10 1.49 14.21 -5.78
C ILE A 10 2.85 14.30 -6.47
N GLN A 11 3.93 14.27 -5.70
CA GLN A 11 5.28 14.34 -6.24
C GLN A 11 5.59 13.20 -7.21
N PHE A 12 5.23 11.96 -6.85
CA PHE A 12 5.43 10.79 -7.72
C PHE A 12 4.72 10.99 -9.05
N ARG A 13 3.45 11.40 -9.03
CA ARG A 13 2.64 11.60 -10.24
C ARG A 13 3.15 12.75 -11.09
N GLU A 14 3.50 13.87 -10.49
CA GLU A 14 4.05 15.04 -11.20
C GLU A 14 5.36 14.68 -11.90
N ARG A 15 6.29 14.01 -11.22
CA ARG A 15 7.55 13.56 -11.80
C ARG A 15 7.34 12.55 -12.94
N ALA A 16 6.49 11.56 -12.74
CA ALA A 16 6.18 10.60 -13.79
C ALA A 16 5.53 11.27 -15.01
N SER A 17 4.58 12.18 -14.79
CA SER A 17 3.92 12.93 -15.86
C SER A 17 4.87 13.87 -16.59
N SER A 18 5.81 14.52 -15.90
CA SER A 18 6.80 15.40 -16.53
C SER A 18 7.77 14.65 -17.46
N LEU A 19 7.95 13.35 -17.23
CA LEU A 19 8.70 12.44 -18.11
C LEU A 19 7.85 11.88 -19.26
N GLY A 20 6.58 12.26 -19.37
CA GLY A 20 5.64 11.71 -20.36
C GLY A 20 5.30 10.24 -20.13
N LEU A 21 5.48 9.72 -18.92
CA LEU A 21 5.20 8.31 -18.61
C LEU A 21 3.70 8.05 -18.52
N GLU A 22 3.31 6.83 -18.87
CA GLU A 22 1.98 6.32 -18.59
C GLU A 22 1.80 6.15 -17.07
N VAL A 23 0.78 6.80 -16.50
CA VAL A 23 0.44 6.69 -15.08
C VAL A 23 -0.99 6.19 -14.92
N VAL A 24 -1.15 5.02 -14.33
CA VAL A 24 -2.45 4.42 -14.00
C VAL A 24 -2.71 4.59 -12.52
N SER A 25 -3.91 5.10 -12.16
CA SER A 25 -4.32 5.27 -10.76
C SER A 25 -5.44 4.29 -10.43
N LEU A 26 -5.18 3.37 -9.52
CA LEU A 26 -6.12 2.37 -9.05
C LEU A 26 -6.75 2.82 -7.71
N PRO A 27 -8.06 3.08 -7.64
CA PRO A 27 -8.71 3.48 -6.40
C PRO A 27 -8.78 2.28 -5.43
N ILE A 28 -8.22 2.44 -4.23
CA ILE A 28 -8.25 1.44 -3.16
C ILE A 28 -9.30 1.83 -2.11
N VAL A 29 -9.22 3.05 -1.58
CA VAL A 29 -10.23 3.58 -0.66
C VAL A 29 -10.81 4.87 -1.26
N PRO A 30 -11.94 4.79 -1.96
CA PRO A 30 -12.44 5.90 -2.77
C PRO A 30 -12.95 7.10 -1.94
N ASN A 31 -13.44 6.84 -0.72
CA ASN A 31 -14.05 7.84 0.13
C ASN A 31 -13.33 7.94 1.47
N ILE A 32 -12.46 8.94 1.60
CA ILE A 32 -11.80 9.27 2.87
C ILE A 32 -11.99 10.76 3.16
N LYS A 33 -12.37 11.08 4.41
CA LYS A 33 -12.55 12.46 4.84
C LYS A 33 -11.23 13.24 4.70
N GLY A 34 -11.27 14.36 4.00
CA GLY A 34 -10.12 15.24 3.81
C GLY A 34 -9.17 14.84 2.67
N VAL A 35 -9.42 13.73 1.98
CA VAL A 35 -8.60 13.28 0.85
C VAL A 35 -9.41 13.29 -0.44
N ARG A 36 -9.20 14.33 -1.25
CA ARG A 36 -9.87 14.44 -2.55
C ARG A 36 -9.41 13.30 -3.48
N GLY A 37 -10.37 12.56 -4.00
CA GLY A 37 -10.13 11.40 -4.88
C GLY A 37 -9.71 10.12 -4.17
N GLY A 38 -9.81 10.10 -2.82
CA GLY A 38 -9.52 8.89 -2.04
C GLY A 38 -8.05 8.50 -2.02
N LEU A 39 -7.78 7.27 -1.55
CA LEU A 39 -6.45 6.67 -1.55
C LEU A 39 -6.32 5.75 -2.76
N THR A 40 -5.22 5.89 -3.49
CA THR A 40 -4.95 5.15 -4.73
C THR A 40 -3.59 4.47 -4.68
N THR A 41 -3.46 3.38 -5.41
CA THR A 41 -2.18 2.86 -5.86
C THR A 41 -1.92 3.44 -7.24
N ASP A 42 -0.84 4.20 -7.39
CA ASP A 42 -0.44 4.81 -8.65
C ASP A 42 0.70 4.02 -9.28
N VAL A 43 0.58 3.70 -10.56
CA VAL A 43 1.52 2.86 -11.29
C VAL A 43 2.12 3.67 -12.44
N ALA A 44 3.43 3.85 -12.46
CA ALA A 44 4.14 4.45 -13.58
C ALA A 44 4.86 3.36 -14.37
N ILE A 45 4.73 3.41 -15.69
CA ILE A 45 5.30 2.42 -16.61
C ILE A 45 6.35 3.09 -17.48
N ILE A 46 7.59 2.57 -17.42
CA ILE A 46 8.74 3.01 -18.18
C ILE A 46 9.10 1.88 -19.14
N ARG A 47 9.05 2.13 -20.44
CA ARG A 47 9.41 1.14 -21.46
C ARG A 47 10.72 1.50 -22.11
N GLY A 48 11.61 0.53 -22.24
CA GLY A 48 12.75 0.63 -23.12
C GLY A 48 12.31 0.73 -24.58
N ASN A 49 13.18 1.22 -25.47
CA ASN A 49 12.84 1.53 -26.85
C ASN A 49 12.29 0.35 -27.66
N ASP A 50 12.76 -0.86 -27.36
CA ASP A 50 12.36 -2.12 -28.01
C ASP A 50 11.39 -2.96 -27.18
N ALA A 51 11.02 -2.50 -25.98
CA ALA A 51 10.07 -3.17 -25.08
C ALA A 51 8.63 -2.94 -25.55
N LYS A 52 8.29 -3.48 -26.71
CA LYS A 52 6.93 -3.40 -27.28
C LYS A 52 6.09 -4.58 -26.78
N ASP A 53 4.79 -4.33 -26.64
CA ASP A 53 3.75 -5.35 -26.42
C ASP A 53 3.91 -6.19 -25.16
N GLY A 54 4.63 -5.70 -24.13
CA GLY A 54 4.82 -6.42 -22.85
C GLY A 54 5.66 -7.68 -22.97
N THR A 55 6.42 -7.83 -24.05
CA THR A 55 7.41 -8.89 -24.20
C THR A 55 8.75 -8.44 -23.66
N GLY A 56 9.50 -9.34 -23.05
CA GLY A 56 10.82 -9.07 -22.49
C GLY A 56 10.84 -8.99 -20.96
N PRO A 57 12.00 -8.69 -20.37
CA PRO A 57 12.16 -8.63 -18.92
C PRO A 57 11.31 -7.54 -18.27
N LEU A 58 10.65 -7.87 -17.16
CA LEU A 58 9.89 -6.95 -16.33
C LEU A 58 10.64 -6.68 -15.03
N LEU A 59 10.95 -5.41 -14.75
CA LEU A 59 11.43 -4.95 -13.46
C LEU A 59 10.27 -4.31 -12.69
N LEU A 60 9.78 -4.96 -11.66
CA LEU A 60 8.71 -4.47 -10.81
C LEU A 60 9.28 -3.92 -9.50
N HIS A 61 9.10 -2.61 -9.25
CA HIS A 61 9.50 -1.96 -8.01
C HIS A 61 8.26 -1.54 -7.21
N LEU A 62 8.05 -2.18 -6.07
CA LEU A 62 6.94 -1.93 -5.16
C LEU A 62 7.36 -1.03 -4.01
N SER A 63 6.53 -0.06 -3.63
CA SER A 63 6.71 0.75 -2.42
C SER A 63 5.52 0.62 -1.48
N ALA A 64 5.76 0.88 -0.19
CA ALA A 64 4.72 0.91 0.83
C ALA A 64 3.84 -0.35 0.91
N VAL A 65 4.44 -1.53 0.86
CA VAL A 65 3.74 -2.80 1.19
C VAL A 65 3.31 -2.76 2.66
N HIS A 66 4.22 -2.34 3.55
CA HIS A 66 3.85 -1.83 4.87
C HIS A 66 3.80 -0.31 4.80
N GLY A 67 2.69 0.27 5.22
CA GLY A 67 2.47 1.70 5.04
C GLY A 67 3.46 2.59 5.80
N VAL A 68 3.88 2.20 7.00
CA VAL A 68 4.84 2.98 7.82
C VAL A 68 6.19 3.17 7.12
N GLU A 69 6.58 2.23 6.26
CA GLU A 69 7.83 2.25 5.49
C GLU A 69 7.67 3.02 4.16
N GLY A 70 6.45 3.49 3.87
CA GLY A 70 6.07 4.12 2.61
C GLY A 70 6.91 5.35 2.25
N HIS A 71 7.33 6.13 3.24
CA HIS A 71 8.18 7.31 3.02
C HIS A 71 9.52 6.95 2.38
N ALA A 72 10.18 5.89 2.85
CA ALA A 72 11.45 5.43 2.29
C ALA A 72 11.27 4.90 0.86
N GLY A 73 10.27 4.04 0.63
CA GLY A 73 9.97 3.48 -0.69
C GLY A 73 9.58 4.57 -1.70
N SER A 74 8.77 5.55 -1.28
CA SER A 74 8.41 6.70 -2.11
C SER A 74 9.62 7.56 -2.47
N ALA A 75 10.52 7.81 -1.51
CA ALA A 75 11.75 8.58 -1.76
C ALA A 75 12.63 7.90 -2.81
N ILE A 76 12.79 6.57 -2.73
CA ILE A 76 13.54 5.79 -3.71
C ILE A 76 12.91 5.89 -5.10
N GLN A 77 11.58 5.73 -5.23
CA GLN A 77 10.89 5.85 -6.51
C GLN A 77 11.02 7.26 -7.10
N ASN A 78 10.93 8.29 -6.27
CA ASN A 78 11.13 9.67 -6.71
C ASN A 78 12.58 9.93 -7.16
N ALA A 79 13.58 9.32 -6.50
CA ALA A 79 14.97 9.39 -6.94
C ALA A 79 15.19 8.67 -8.28
N ILE A 80 14.57 7.52 -8.49
CA ILE A 80 14.58 6.81 -9.78
C ILE A 80 14.04 7.71 -10.90
N LEU A 81 12.86 8.33 -10.68
CA LEU A 81 12.28 9.24 -11.67
C LEU A 81 13.15 10.48 -11.94
N GLU A 82 13.80 11.00 -10.91
CA GLU A 82 14.73 12.11 -11.03
C GLU A 82 15.96 11.74 -11.86
N GLN A 83 16.60 10.61 -11.59
CA GLN A 83 17.74 10.13 -12.36
C GLN A 83 17.37 9.81 -13.82
N LEU A 84 16.16 9.29 -14.07
CA LEU A 84 15.64 9.13 -15.43
C LEU A 84 15.51 10.49 -16.13
N SER A 85 15.04 11.54 -15.43
CA SER A 85 14.88 12.88 -16.00
C SER A 85 16.22 13.54 -16.34
N MET A 86 17.28 13.21 -15.61
CA MET A 86 18.65 13.70 -15.85
C MET A 86 19.42 12.87 -16.91
N GLY A 87 18.84 11.74 -17.34
CA GLY A 87 19.55 10.79 -18.21
C GLY A 87 20.67 10.01 -17.51
N GLU A 88 20.74 10.08 -16.17
CA GLU A 88 21.72 9.35 -15.36
C GLU A 88 21.33 7.87 -15.17
N LEU A 89 20.04 7.58 -15.24
CA LEU A 89 19.48 6.23 -15.28
C LEU A 89 18.83 5.98 -16.63
N VAL A 90 19.16 4.87 -17.24
CA VAL A 90 18.58 4.43 -18.52
C VAL A 90 17.99 3.04 -18.32
N VAL A 91 16.74 2.88 -18.72
CA VAL A 91 16.10 1.55 -18.76
C VAL A 91 16.58 0.83 -20.03
N GLY A 92 17.06 -0.42 -19.91
CA GLY A 92 17.53 -1.19 -21.05
C GLY A 92 16.45 -1.35 -22.12
N ASP A 93 16.86 -1.35 -23.40
CA ASP A 93 15.96 -1.25 -24.56
C ASP A 93 14.85 -2.31 -24.57
N SER A 94 15.13 -3.53 -24.10
CA SER A 94 14.14 -4.63 -24.03
C SER A 94 13.38 -4.70 -22.69
N VAL A 95 13.70 -3.84 -21.72
CA VAL A 95 13.17 -3.91 -20.35
C VAL A 95 11.96 -3.03 -20.19
N THR A 96 10.92 -3.54 -19.52
CA THR A 96 9.84 -2.71 -18.96
C THR A 96 10.06 -2.56 -17.46
N MET A 97 10.18 -1.33 -16.96
CA MET A 97 10.19 -1.02 -15.52
C MET A 97 8.82 -0.50 -15.10
N VAL A 98 8.29 -1.06 -14.01
CA VAL A 98 7.01 -0.66 -13.42
C VAL A 98 7.24 -0.22 -11.98
N LEU A 99 6.87 1.02 -11.67
CA LEU A 99 6.93 1.59 -10.33
C LEU A 99 5.51 1.61 -9.75
N VAL A 100 5.28 0.92 -8.64
CA VAL A 100 3.98 0.89 -7.96
C VAL A 100 4.05 1.71 -6.68
N HIS A 101 3.39 2.85 -6.68
CA HIS A 101 3.31 3.81 -5.57
C HIS A 101 1.85 4.00 -5.14
N ALA A 102 1.38 3.59 -4.04
CA ALA A 102 1.88 2.74 -2.99
C ALA A 102 1.00 1.48 -2.93
N VAL A 103 1.58 0.29 -2.64
CA VAL A 103 0.81 -0.97 -2.58
C VAL A 103 -0.25 -0.92 -1.49
N ASN A 104 0.07 -0.31 -0.34
CA ASN A 104 -0.84 -0.08 0.78
C ASN A 104 -1.00 1.43 1.04
N PRO A 105 -1.84 2.14 0.25
CA PRO A 105 -2.02 3.58 0.40
C PRO A 105 -2.73 3.94 1.72
N TYR A 106 -3.58 3.04 2.25
CA TYR A 106 -4.21 3.22 3.55
C TYR A 106 -3.18 3.20 4.68
N GLY A 107 -2.38 2.16 4.74
CA GLY A 107 -1.32 2.07 5.74
C GLY A 107 -0.33 3.22 5.65
N PHE A 108 0.02 3.67 4.44
CA PHE A 108 0.90 4.80 4.24
C PHE A 108 0.28 6.11 4.77
N HIS A 109 -1.01 6.36 4.46
CA HIS A 109 -1.71 7.56 4.89
C HIS A 109 -1.87 7.65 6.41
N PHE A 110 -2.17 6.52 7.07
CA PHE A 110 -2.42 6.45 8.51
C PHE A 110 -1.21 6.02 9.34
N GLY A 111 -0.05 5.82 8.74
CA GLY A 111 1.14 5.30 9.43
C GLY A 111 0.92 3.90 10.00
N ARG A 112 0.23 3.02 9.26
CA ARG A 112 -0.11 1.66 9.68
C ARG A 112 0.66 0.61 8.89
N ARG A 113 0.93 -0.54 9.54
CA ARG A 113 1.52 -1.70 8.87
C ARG A 113 0.54 -2.35 7.91
N TRP A 114 -0.72 -2.49 8.35
CA TRP A 114 -1.79 -3.20 7.66
C TRP A 114 -2.58 -2.29 6.72
N ASN A 115 -3.36 -2.91 5.82
CA ASN A 115 -4.29 -2.20 4.94
C ASN A 115 -5.59 -1.81 5.67
N GLU A 116 -6.58 -1.29 4.94
CA GLU A 116 -7.88 -0.85 5.44
C GLU A 116 -8.72 -1.98 6.07
N GLU A 117 -8.42 -3.22 5.72
CA GLU A 117 -9.08 -4.44 6.26
C GLU A 117 -8.27 -5.08 7.41
N GLY A 118 -7.19 -4.43 7.90
CA GLY A 118 -6.33 -4.97 8.95
C GLY A 118 -5.42 -6.11 8.49
N VAL A 119 -5.21 -6.26 7.17
CA VAL A 119 -4.43 -7.36 6.58
C VAL A 119 -2.99 -6.94 6.34
N ASP A 120 -2.03 -7.76 6.78
CA ASP A 120 -0.62 -7.64 6.41
C ASP A 120 -0.41 -8.20 4.99
N LEU A 121 -0.23 -7.32 4.01
CA LEU A 121 -0.10 -7.71 2.61
C LEU A 121 1.15 -8.57 2.39
N ASN A 122 2.20 -8.38 3.18
CA ASN A 122 3.44 -9.17 3.09
C ASN A 122 3.32 -10.58 3.72
N ARG A 123 2.17 -10.94 4.28
CA ARG A 123 1.87 -12.28 4.80
C ARG A 123 0.81 -13.00 3.96
N ASN A 124 0.29 -12.35 2.92
CA ASN A 124 -0.81 -12.85 2.11
C ASN A 124 -0.43 -13.03 0.63
N LEU A 125 0.84 -13.32 0.34
CA LEU A 125 1.31 -13.64 -1.01
C LEU A 125 0.81 -15.02 -1.43
N LEU A 126 0.19 -15.09 -2.59
CA LEU A 126 -0.32 -16.33 -3.17
C LEU A 126 0.75 -16.94 -4.09
N LEU A 127 1.33 -18.06 -3.68
CA LEU A 127 2.43 -18.71 -4.38
C LEU A 127 2.00 -19.82 -5.36
N LYS A 128 0.70 -20.17 -5.36
CA LYS A 128 0.18 -21.27 -6.23
C LYS A 128 -0.67 -20.67 -7.33
N GLU A 129 -0.49 -21.17 -8.54
CA GLU A 129 -1.36 -20.89 -9.67
C GLU A 129 -2.82 -21.21 -9.32
N GLY A 130 -3.76 -20.36 -9.73
CA GLY A 130 -5.19 -20.49 -9.40
C GLY A 130 -5.56 -20.17 -7.95
N ALA A 131 -4.59 -19.83 -7.07
CA ALA A 131 -4.90 -19.52 -5.67
C ALA A 131 -5.69 -18.22 -5.52
N PHE A 132 -5.46 -17.24 -6.40
CA PHE A 132 -6.18 -15.98 -6.40
C PHE A 132 -7.66 -16.17 -6.76
N GLU A 133 -7.93 -16.91 -7.83
CA GLU A 133 -9.28 -17.23 -8.30
C GLU A 133 -10.06 -18.01 -7.24
N LYS A 134 -9.41 -18.95 -6.59
CA LYS A 134 -9.99 -19.70 -5.47
C LYS A 134 -10.31 -18.80 -4.29
N LEU A 135 -9.41 -17.89 -3.91
CA LEU A 135 -9.63 -16.94 -2.82
C LEU A 135 -10.76 -15.96 -3.17
N ALA A 136 -10.75 -15.43 -4.39
CA ALA A 136 -11.78 -14.50 -4.87
C ALA A 136 -13.18 -15.16 -4.89
N SER A 137 -13.28 -16.46 -5.22
CA SER A 137 -14.53 -17.20 -5.26
C SER A 137 -15.08 -17.56 -3.87
N THR A 138 -14.20 -17.72 -2.85
CA THR A 138 -14.63 -18.09 -1.49
C THR A 138 -15.11 -16.90 -0.66
N GLY A 139 -14.96 -15.67 -1.15
CA GLY A 139 -15.31 -14.44 -0.45
C GLY A 139 -14.36 -14.10 0.70
N ARG A 140 -14.49 -12.87 1.24
CA ARG A 140 -13.57 -12.26 2.22
C ARG A 140 -13.67 -12.80 3.66
N LYS A 141 -14.07 -14.04 3.87
CA LYS A 141 -14.32 -14.59 5.23
C LYS A 141 -13.10 -14.58 6.16
N SER A 142 -11.88 -14.52 5.62
CA SER A 142 -10.66 -14.47 6.45
C SER A 142 -10.32 -13.06 6.93
N ALA A 143 -10.66 -12.01 6.16
CA ALA A 143 -10.42 -10.62 6.52
C ALA A 143 -11.34 -10.15 7.66
N GLN A 144 -12.56 -10.65 7.75
CA GLN A 144 -13.55 -10.28 8.76
C GLN A 144 -13.10 -10.51 10.22
N ARG A 145 -12.13 -11.39 10.46
CA ARG A 145 -11.62 -11.63 11.82
C ARG A 145 -10.72 -10.49 12.33
N TYR A 146 -9.98 -9.83 11.45
CA TYR A 146 -9.11 -8.71 11.85
C TYR A 146 -9.90 -7.43 12.06
N ASP A 147 -10.98 -7.19 11.33
CA ASP A 147 -11.87 -6.04 11.53
C ASP A 147 -12.48 -6.00 12.93
N GLN A 148 -12.81 -7.15 13.50
CA GLN A 148 -13.33 -7.25 14.86
C GLN A 148 -12.33 -6.78 15.93
N PHE A 149 -11.03 -6.84 15.62
CA PHE A 149 -9.95 -6.41 16.50
C PHE A 149 -9.33 -5.07 16.08
N SER A 150 -9.93 -4.37 15.10
CA SER A 150 -9.34 -3.15 14.52
C SER A 150 -9.09 -2.07 15.56
N SER A 151 -10.01 -1.84 16.50
CA SER A 151 -9.84 -0.86 17.58
C SER A 151 -8.72 -1.23 18.55
N LEU A 152 -8.44 -2.53 18.69
CA LEU A 152 -7.38 -3.05 19.54
C LEU A 152 -6.01 -2.97 18.86
N ILE A 153 -5.96 -3.32 17.56
CA ILE A 153 -4.72 -3.36 16.78
C ILE A 153 -4.31 -1.96 16.31
N ASN A 154 -5.30 -1.08 16.08
CA ASN A 154 -5.13 0.27 15.56
C ASN A 154 -5.76 1.30 16.51
N PRO A 155 -5.16 1.59 17.66
CA PRO A 155 -5.68 2.61 18.57
C PRO A 155 -5.76 3.97 17.86
N ASN A 156 -6.85 4.72 18.13
CA ASN A 156 -7.12 6.00 17.47
C ASN A 156 -6.27 7.16 17.99
N HIS A 157 -5.46 6.93 19.03
CA HIS A 157 -4.58 7.92 19.64
C HIS A 157 -3.22 7.31 19.97
N ALA A 158 -2.21 8.15 20.06
CA ALA A 158 -0.89 7.75 20.51
C ALA A 158 -0.93 7.38 21.99
N TRP A 159 -0.16 6.37 22.38
CA TRP A 159 -0.02 5.95 23.78
C TRP A 159 0.64 7.07 24.59
N GLN A 160 -0.03 7.58 25.61
CA GLN A 160 0.44 8.76 26.35
C GLN A 160 0.60 8.55 27.87
N SER A 161 0.00 7.49 28.43
CA SER A 161 0.02 7.28 29.86
C SER A 161 -0.19 5.81 30.27
N SER A 162 0.11 5.49 31.54
CA SER A 162 -0.20 4.18 32.13
C SER A 162 -1.70 3.88 32.21
N LEU A 163 -2.57 4.90 32.11
CA LEU A 163 -4.01 4.71 31.99
C LEU A 163 -4.40 4.10 30.64
N ASP A 164 -3.66 4.43 29.58
CA ASP A 164 -3.85 3.83 28.25
C ASP A 164 -3.52 2.34 28.27
N ASP A 165 -2.54 1.90 29.09
CA ASP A 165 -2.21 0.49 29.30
C ASP A 165 -3.41 -0.25 29.92
N ILE A 166 -4.02 0.33 30.94
CA ILE A 166 -5.16 -0.27 31.63
C ILE A 166 -6.38 -0.33 30.70
N LEU A 167 -6.67 0.78 30.01
CA LEU A 167 -7.78 0.85 29.05
C LEU A 167 -7.60 -0.15 27.89
N PHE A 168 -6.37 -0.28 27.41
CA PHE A 168 -6.03 -1.27 26.38
C PHE A 168 -6.26 -2.69 26.89
N MET A 169 -5.77 -3.03 28.08
CA MET A 169 -5.95 -4.35 28.69
C MET A 169 -7.43 -4.69 28.89
N VAL A 170 -8.22 -3.74 29.39
CA VAL A 170 -9.67 -3.91 29.59
C VAL A 170 -10.37 -4.12 28.24
N ASN A 171 -10.08 -3.30 27.24
CA ASN A 171 -10.65 -3.44 25.89
C ASN A 171 -10.23 -4.76 25.24
N ALA A 172 -8.98 -5.20 25.41
CA ALA A 172 -8.49 -6.46 24.88
C ALA A 172 -9.27 -7.64 25.48
N VAL A 173 -9.43 -7.66 26.79
CA VAL A 173 -10.19 -8.72 27.50
C VAL A 173 -11.65 -8.72 27.07
N LEU A 174 -12.32 -7.57 27.03
CA LEU A 174 -13.71 -7.46 26.59
C LEU A 174 -13.89 -7.91 25.14
N THR A 175 -13.01 -7.50 24.24
CA THR A 175 -13.07 -7.88 22.82
C THR A 175 -12.88 -9.39 22.65
N ILE A 176 -11.93 -9.98 23.37
CA ILE A 176 -11.71 -11.43 23.39
C ILE A 176 -12.94 -12.17 23.92
N MET A 177 -13.49 -11.73 25.06
CA MET A 177 -14.68 -12.36 25.67
C MET A 177 -15.88 -12.32 24.74
N VAL A 178 -16.15 -11.18 24.09
CA VAL A 178 -17.26 -11.05 23.13
C VAL A 178 -17.03 -11.95 21.92
N SER A 179 -15.80 -12.04 21.40
CA SER A 179 -15.47 -12.88 20.26
C SER A 179 -15.59 -14.38 20.56
N PHE A 180 -15.30 -14.81 21.78
CA PHE A 180 -15.48 -16.20 22.20
C PHE A 180 -16.95 -16.58 22.49
N ASN A 181 -17.79 -15.63 22.90
CA ASN A 181 -19.21 -15.89 23.13
C ASN A 181 -20.04 -16.02 21.84
N PHE A 182 -19.49 -15.68 20.67
CA PHE A 182 -20.14 -15.89 19.37
C PHE A 182 -19.75 -17.24 18.71
N CYS A 183 -18.97 -18.08 19.37
CA CYS A 183 -18.55 -19.39 18.86
C CYS A 183 -19.28 -20.59 19.50
N PHE A 184 -20.41 -20.35 20.21
CA PHE A 184 -21.30 -21.41 20.70
C PHE A 184 -22.67 -21.34 20.06
#